data_c781ba06e54fea12a74315726ae2647b
#
_entry.id   c781ba06e54fea12a74315726ae2647b
#
_cell.length_a   1.000
_cell.length_b   1.000
_cell.length_c   1.000
_cell.angle_alpha   90.00
_cell.angle_beta   90.00
_cell.angle_gamma   90.00
#
_symmetry.space_group_name_H-M   'P 1'
#
loop_
_entity.id
_entity.type
_entity.pdbx_description
1 polymer ?
#
loop_
_entity_poly.entity_id
_entity_poly.type
_entity_poly.pdbx_seq_one_letter_code
_entity_poly.pdbx_strand_id
1 'polypeptide(L)'
;MKRITTEQSRFYVPLDIANDKYALQRAKGFTVTPTEDGWEDVTYFGEAILDPTGSVRRPQWVYVLVNKGMPGVCKIGMTTTSVDQRTREINASTGVITPWFSVYKHKCINAKAIERAVHERLENFGKRVNRKREGFDCTTELAVATIKELAEAYEI
;
A
#
# COMPACT_ATOMS: atom_id res chain seq x y z
N MET A 1 17.92 21.60 2.91
CA MET A 1 16.91 20.67 2.35
C MET A 1 17.42 19.24 2.47
N LYS A 2 16.56 18.33 2.84
CA LYS A 2 16.92 16.91 2.98
C LYS A 2 16.54 16.15 1.73
N ARG A 3 17.45 15.35 1.20
CA ARG A 3 17.16 14.38 0.17
C ARG A 3 16.91 13.03 0.84
N ILE A 4 15.80 12.42 0.51
CA ILE A 4 15.51 11.08 0.97
C ILE A 4 15.74 10.15 -0.21
N THR A 5 16.83 9.39 -0.14
CA THR A 5 17.18 8.42 -1.16
C THR A 5 16.90 7.02 -0.67
N THR A 6 16.19 6.27 -1.48
CA THR A 6 16.01 4.85 -1.26
C THR A 6 16.01 4.15 -2.60
N GLU A 7 16.54 2.97 -2.62
CA GLU A 7 16.58 2.18 -3.84
C GLU A 7 15.18 1.69 -4.29
N GLN A 8 14.19 1.68 -3.41
CA GLN A 8 12.92 1.01 -3.70
C GLN A 8 11.68 1.67 -3.12
N SER A 9 11.79 2.77 -2.38
CA SER A 9 10.65 3.25 -1.62
C SER A 9 10.25 4.67 -1.95
N ARG A 10 8.97 4.86 -2.18
CA ARG A 10 8.34 6.16 -2.17
C ARG A 10 8.04 6.53 -0.72
N PHE A 11 8.57 7.67 -0.27
CA PHE A 11 8.30 8.17 1.08
C PHE A 11 7.22 9.23 1.06
N TYR A 12 6.32 9.10 2.00
CA TYR A 12 5.36 10.12 2.35
C TYR A 12 5.91 10.84 3.59
N VAL A 13 6.75 11.83 3.36
CA VAL A 13 7.35 12.60 4.44
C VAL A 13 6.87 14.04 4.34
N PRO A 14 6.06 14.51 5.30
CA PRO A 14 5.69 15.91 5.36
C PRO A 14 6.94 16.81 5.41
N LEU A 15 6.86 17.97 4.80
CA LEU A 15 8.00 18.84 4.63
C LEU A 15 8.62 19.28 5.97
N ASP A 16 7.81 19.54 6.96
CA ASP A 16 8.24 19.86 8.32
C ASP A 16 9.02 18.74 8.98
N ILE A 17 8.58 17.48 8.80
CA ILE A 17 9.28 16.30 9.30
C ILE A 17 10.53 16.02 8.50
N ALA A 18 10.49 16.20 7.17
CA ALA A 18 11.67 16.03 6.32
C ALA A 18 12.79 17.02 6.68
N ASN A 19 12.43 18.18 7.19
CA ASN A 19 13.37 19.21 7.66
C ASN A 19 13.80 19.01 9.11
N ASP A 20 13.16 18.12 9.86
CA ASP A 20 13.54 17.77 11.23
C ASP A 20 14.50 16.56 11.24
N LYS A 21 15.79 16.89 11.31
CA LYS A 21 16.86 15.91 11.44
C LYS A 21 16.67 14.91 12.59
N TYR A 22 16.17 15.38 13.71
CA TYR A 22 15.99 14.52 14.89
C TYR A 22 14.79 13.59 14.75
N ALA A 23 13.75 14.02 14.08
CA ALA A 23 12.61 13.15 13.77
C ALA A 23 13.05 11.98 12.91
N LEU A 24 13.85 12.24 11.87
CA LEU A 24 14.38 11.21 10.99
C LEU A 24 15.34 10.25 11.73
N GLN A 25 16.18 10.78 12.61
CA GLN A 25 17.10 9.94 13.39
C GLN A 25 16.39 9.05 14.40
N ARG A 26 15.27 9.51 14.97
CA ARG A 26 14.43 8.69 15.85
C ARG A 26 13.71 7.57 15.12
N ALA A 27 13.50 7.72 13.84
CA ALA A 27 12.84 6.73 13.02
C ALA A 27 13.82 5.57 12.74
N LYS A 28 13.47 4.37 13.17
CA LYS A 28 14.33 3.19 12.93
C LYS A 28 14.52 2.92 11.45
N GLY A 29 15.76 2.64 11.05
CA GLY A 29 16.09 2.31 9.67
C GLY A 29 16.54 3.50 8.84
N PHE A 30 16.50 4.72 9.37
CA PHE A 30 17.00 5.90 8.69
C PHE A 30 18.43 6.24 9.10
N THR A 31 19.25 6.54 8.12
CA THR A 31 20.60 7.10 8.32
C THR A 31 20.62 8.48 7.70
N VAL A 32 21.04 9.47 8.48
CA VAL A 32 21.20 10.84 8.04
C VAL A 32 22.70 11.13 7.89
N THR A 33 23.13 11.43 6.68
CA THR A 33 24.53 11.71 6.37
C THR A 33 24.66 13.13 5.87
N PRO A 34 25.48 13.99 6.50
CA PRO A 34 25.74 15.34 5.97
C PRO A 34 26.50 15.26 4.64
N THR A 35 26.18 16.16 3.72
CA THR A 35 26.84 16.29 2.42
C THR A 35 27.62 17.60 2.35
N GLU A 36 28.61 17.66 1.43
CA GLU A 36 29.47 18.85 1.28
C GLU A 36 28.74 20.11 0.83
N ASP A 37 27.57 19.94 0.19
CA ASP A 37 26.74 21.04 -0.31
C ASP A 37 25.75 21.59 0.74
N GLY A 38 25.89 21.18 1.99
CA GLY A 38 25.02 21.60 3.09
C GLY A 38 23.69 20.86 3.15
N TRP A 39 23.54 19.80 2.37
CA TRP A 39 22.40 18.91 2.40
C TRP A 39 22.64 17.72 3.32
N GLU A 40 21.58 17.12 3.78
CA GLU A 40 21.66 15.86 4.49
C GLU A 40 21.03 14.76 3.62
N ASP A 41 21.83 13.77 3.30
CA ASP A 41 21.30 12.57 2.66
C ASP A 41 20.68 11.66 3.71
N VAL A 42 19.45 11.32 3.50
CA VAL A 42 18.72 10.39 4.35
C VAL A 42 18.56 9.08 3.59
N THR A 43 19.19 8.04 4.10
CA THR A 43 19.10 6.72 3.53
C THR A 43 18.24 5.83 4.42
N TYR A 44 17.38 5.08 3.81
CA TYR A 44 16.56 4.11 4.51
C TYR A 44 16.82 2.71 3.94
N PHE A 45 17.03 1.76 4.83
CA PHE A 45 17.21 0.36 4.48
C PHE A 45 15.90 -0.41 4.69
N GLY A 46 15.23 -0.75 3.59
CA GLY A 46 13.97 -1.45 3.60
C GLY A 46 12.78 -0.56 3.24
N GLU A 47 11.60 -1.07 3.46
CA GLU A 47 10.37 -0.35 3.18
C GLU A 47 9.78 0.22 4.48
N ALA A 48 9.67 1.53 4.56
CA ALA A 48 8.99 2.21 5.66
C ALA A 48 8.34 3.51 5.20
N ILE A 49 7.46 4.00 6.00
CA ILE A 49 6.79 5.27 5.81
C ILE A 49 6.90 6.04 7.13
N LEU A 50 7.40 7.27 7.04
CA LEU A 50 7.41 8.20 8.16
C LEU A 50 6.10 8.97 8.14
N ASP A 51 5.26 8.76 9.16
CA ASP A 51 3.98 9.46 9.25
C ASP A 51 4.14 10.90 9.79
N PRO A 52 3.07 11.73 9.74
CA PRO A 52 3.13 13.11 10.21
C PRO A 52 3.53 13.27 11.67
N THR A 53 3.40 12.24 12.50
CA THR A 53 3.80 12.27 13.91
C THR A 53 5.29 11.97 14.11
N GLY A 54 6.03 11.67 13.03
CA GLY A 54 7.41 11.24 13.09
C GLY A 54 7.61 9.78 13.43
N SER A 55 6.53 9.00 13.46
CA SER A 55 6.61 7.55 13.70
C SER A 55 6.87 6.81 12.40
N VAL A 56 7.76 5.82 12.46
CA VAL A 56 8.00 4.92 11.32
C VAL A 56 6.92 3.86 11.30
N ARG A 57 6.25 3.75 10.17
CA ARG A 57 5.28 2.70 9.92
C ARG A 57 5.79 1.81 8.80
N ARG A 58 5.53 0.51 8.96
CA ARG A 58 5.72 -0.41 7.83
C ARG A 58 4.71 -0.08 6.75
N PRO A 59 5.08 -0.17 5.48
CA PRO A 59 4.13 0.00 4.40
C PRO A 59 3.03 -1.04 4.51
N GLN A 60 1.83 -0.59 4.23
CA GLN A 60 0.67 -1.42 4.05
C GLN A 60 0.33 -1.45 2.56
N TRP A 61 -0.48 -2.38 2.16
CA TRP A 61 -0.79 -2.59 0.75
C TRP A 61 -2.27 -2.82 0.56
N VAL A 62 -2.84 -2.14 -0.41
CA VAL A 62 -4.12 -2.51 -1.00
C VAL A 62 -3.81 -3.22 -2.31
N TYR A 63 -4.38 -4.38 -2.53
CA TYR A 63 -4.04 -5.23 -3.67
C TYR A 63 -5.27 -5.65 -4.46
N VAL A 64 -5.01 -6.00 -5.72
CA VAL A 64 -6.00 -6.63 -6.61
C VAL A 64 -5.47 -7.99 -7.03
N LEU A 65 -6.25 -9.01 -6.77
CA LEU A 65 -5.98 -10.38 -7.22
C LEU A 65 -7.01 -10.79 -8.26
N VAL A 66 -6.56 -11.60 -9.20
CA VAL A 66 -7.42 -12.23 -10.21
C VAL A 66 -7.27 -13.75 -10.17
N ASN A 67 -8.27 -14.44 -10.65
CA ASN A 67 -8.32 -15.90 -10.68
C ASN A 67 -8.80 -16.36 -12.06
N LYS A 68 -8.00 -17.18 -12.72
CA LYS A 68 -8.32 -17.70 -14.07
C LYS A 68 -9.59 -18.55 -14.10
N GLY A 69 -9.95 -19.16 -12.96
CA GLY A 69 -11.20 -19.93 -12.82
C GLY A 69 -12.44 -19.06 -12.64
N MET A 70 -12.25 -17.76 -12.40
CA MET A 70 -13.33 -16.79 -12.23
C MET A 70 -13.04 -15.53 -13.06
N PRO A 71 -13.11 -15.61 -14.40
CA PRO A 71 -12.85 -14.46 -15.25
C PRO A 71 -13.84 -13.33 -14.97
N GLY A 72 -13.35 -12.11 -14.99
CA GLY A 72 -14.16 -10.92 -14.71
C GLY A 72 -14.37 -10.62 -13.22
N VAL A 73 -13.82 -11.43 -12.33
CA VAL A 73 -13.89 -11.21 -10.87
C VAL A 73 -12.51 -10.78 -10.36
N CYS A 74 -12.50 -9.68 -9.61
CA CYS A 74 -11.32 -9.21 -8.88
C CYS A 74 -11.52 -9.39 -7.38
N LYS A 75 -10.49 -9.83 -6.69
CA LYS A 75 -10.44 -9.76 -5.22
C LYS A 75 -9.64 -8.54 -4.82
N ILE A 76 -10.24 -7.68 -4.01
CA ILE A 76 -9.61 -6.47 -3.51
C ILE A 76 -9.48 -6.58 -1.99
N GLY A 77 -8.27 -6.51 -1.51
CA GLY A 77 -7.99 -6.65 -0.09
C GLY A 77 -6.81 -5.80 0.34
N MET A 78 -6.45 -5.91 1.60
CA MET A 78 -5.31 -5.22 2.18
C MET A 78 -4.43 -6.18 2.97
N THR A 79 -3.18 -5.79 3.15
CA THR A 79 -2.25 -6.50 4.03
C THR A 79 -1.29 -5.51 4.69
N THR A 80 -0.84 -5.86 5.87
CA THR A 80 0.20 -5.14 6.60
C THR A 80 1.57 -5.82 6.48
N THR A 81 1.63 -6.94 5.78
CA THR A 81 2.88 -7.67 5.50
C THR A 81 3.28 -7.46 4.05
N SER A 82 3.32 -8.50 3.24
CA SER A 82 3.55 -8.37 1.79
C SER A 82 2.38 -8.97 1.02
N VAL A 83 2.16 -8.45 -0.18
CA VAL A 83 1.11 -8.98 -1.06
C VAL A 83 1.43 -10.41 -1.47
N ASP A 84 2.70 -10.73 -1.69
CA ASP A 84 3.12 -12.10 -2.05
C ASP A 84 2.83 -13.09 -0.91
N GLN A 85 3.14 -12.72 0.32
CA GLN A 85 2.83 -13.56 1.48
C GLN A 85 1.33 -13.74 1.64
N ARG A 86 0.57 -12.65 1.54
CA ARG A 86 -0.89 -12.69 1.66
C ARG A 86 -1.53 -13.54 0.56
N THR A 87 -1.03 -13.44 -0.66
CA THR A 87 -1.49 -14.25 -1.79
C THR A 87 -1.24 -15.73 -1.54
N ARG A 88 -0.06 -16.09 -1.02
CA ARG A 88 0.25 -17.47 -0.63
C ARG A 88 -0.69 -17.98 0.45
N GLU A 89 -0.98 -17.18 1.47
CA GLU A 89 -1.92 -17.53 2.54
C GLU A 89 -3.33 -17.78 2.00
N ILE A 90 -3.80 -16.92 1.10
CA ILE A 90 -5.12 -17.08 0.47
C ILE A 90 -5.16 -18.37 -0.35
N ASN A 91 -4.12 -18.64 -1.14
CA ASN A 91 -4.06 -19.82 -2.00
C ASN A 91 -3.90 -21.13 -1.21
N ALA A 92 -3.32 -21.05 -0.01
CA ALA A 92 -3.20 -22.21 0.88
C ALA A 92 -4.49 -22.52 1.64
N SER A 93 -5.49 -21.65 1.60
CA SER A 93 -6.75 -21.83 2.31
C SER A 93 -7.57 -22.97 1.71
N THR A 94 -8.23 -23.72 2.58
CA THR A 94 -9.17 -24.79 2.16
C THR A 94 -10.29 -24.18 1.32
N GLY A 95 -10.60 -24.82 0.20
CA GLY A 95 -11.67 -24.39 -0.72
C GLY A 95 -11.20 -23.49 -1.87
N VAL A 96 -9.92 -23.13 -1.92
CA VAL A 96 -9.35 -22.47 -3.10
C VAL A 96 -8.98 -23.53 -4.12
N ILE A 97 -9.76 -23.62 -5.19
CA ILE A 97 -9.60 -24.64 -6.26
C ILE A 97 -8.58 -24.16 -7.30
N THR A 98 -8.70 -22.90 -7.72
CA THR A 98 -7.76 -22.24 -8.64
C THR A 98 -7.03 -21.13 -7.93
N PRO A 99 -5.71 -20.95 -8.20
CA PRO A 99 -4.94 -19.94 -7.48
C PRO A 99 -5.27 -18.51 -7.91
N TRP A 100 -5.16 -17.62 -6.95
CA TRP A 100 -5.22 -16.18 -7.16
C TRP A 100 -3.84 -15.64 -7.51
N PHE A 101 -3.80 -14.61 -8.35
CA PHE A 101 -2.59 -13.91 -8.75
C PHE A 101 -2.70 -12.42 -8.48
N SER A 102 -1.65 -11.83 -7.94
CA SER A 102 -1.56 -10.37 -7.78
C SER A 102 -1.31 -9.70 -9.12
N VAL A 103 -2.18 -8.75 -9.47
CA VAL A 103 -2.03 -7.93 -10.69
C VAL A 103 -1.76 -6.47 -10.38
N TYR A 104 -2.01 -6.04 -9.15
CA TYR A 104 -1.75 -4.68 -8.70
C TYR A 104 -1.57 -4.64 -7.20
N LYS A 105 -0.68 -3.78 -6.75
CA LYS A 105 -0.50 -3.44 -5.33
C LYS A 105 -0.26 -1.95 -5.16
N HIS A 106 -0.92 -1.36 -4.19
CA HIS A 106 -0.81 0.06 -3.86
C HIS A 106 -0.22 0.21 -2.46
N LYS A 107 0.93 0.85 -2.38
CA LYS A 107 1.64 1.12 -1.13
C LYS A 107 1.02 2.30 -0.40
N CYS A 108 0.76 2.16 0.88
CA CYS A 108 0.10 3.19 1.69
C CYS A 108 0.32 2.95 3.18
N ILE A 109 -0.16 3.86 4.01
CA ILE A 109 -0.18 3.71 5.47
C ILE A 109 -1.59 3.50 6.03
N ASN A 110 -2.61 3.71 5.21
CA ASN A 110 -4.02 3.64 5.60
C ASN A 110 -4.77 2.59 4.78
N ALA A 111 -4.16 1.42 4.59
CA ALA A 111 -4.69 0.39 3.71
C ALA A 111 -6.12 -0.03 4.07
N LYS A 112 -6.43 -0.19 5.36
CA LYS A 112 -7.77 -0.57 5.79
C LYS A 112 -8.83 0.47 5.44
N ALA A 113 -8.50 1.76 5.58
CA ALA A 113 -9.42 2.85 5.23
C ALA A 113 -9.63 2.93 3.71
N ILE A 114 -8.58 2.76 2.94
CA ILE A 114 -8.64 2.74 1.47
C ILE A 114 -9.44 1.54 0.99
N GLU A 115 -9.14 0.35 1.50
CA GLU A 115 -9.89 -0.87 1.18
C GLU A 115 -11.39 -0.70 1.44
N ARG A 116 -11.74 -0.19 2.61
CA ARG A 116 -13.13 0.06 2.96
C ARG A 116 -13.81 1.02 1.99
N ALA A 117 -13.14 2.12 1.65
CA ALA A 117 -13.67 3.10 0.70
C ALA A 117 -13.86 2.49 -0.70
N VAL A 118 -12.92 1.67 -1.16
CA VAL A 118 -13.01 0.97 -2.44
C VAL A 118 -14.16 -0.04 -2.43
N HIS A 119 -14.26 -0.84 -1.38
CA HIS A 119 -15.35 -1.82 -1.23
C HIS A 119 -16.72 -1.14 -1.25
N GLU A 120 -16.86 -0.04 -0.51
CA GLU A 120 -18.11 0.72 -0.44
C GLU A 120 -18.49 1.30 -1.81
N ARG A 121 -17.53 1.89 -2.54
CA ARG A 121 -17.78 2.42 -3.88
C ARG A 121 -18.21 1.34 -4.85
N LEU A 122 -17.51 0.22 -4.89
CA LEU A 122 -17.83 -0.88 -5.81
C LEU A 122 -19.14 -1.57 -5.42
N GLU A 123 -19.42 -1.68 -4.14
CA GLU A 123 -20.72 -2.19 -3.66
C GLU A 123 -21.88 -1.28 -4.11
N ASN A 124 -21.71 0.03 -4.00
CA ASN A 124 -22.71 0.99 -4.46
C ASN A 124 -22.96 0.94 -5.97
N PHE A 125 -21.98 0.49 -6.74
CA PHE A 125 -22.14 0.22 -8.17
C PHE A 125 -22.68 -1.18 -8.47
N GLY A 126 -23.05 -1.95 -7.44
CA GLY A 126 -23.57 -3.30 -7.61
C GLY A 126 -22.51 -4.32 -8.03
N LYS A 127 -21.23 -4.04 -7.80
CA LYS A 127 -20.11 -4.88 -8.26
C LYS A 127 -19.70 -5.97 -7.29
N ARG A 128 -20.17 -5.94 -6.06
CA ARG A 128 -19.78 -6.92 -5.06
C ARG A 128 -20.47 -8.26 -5.30
N VAL A 129 -19.70 -9.35 -5.40
CA VAL A 129 -20.20 -10.69 -5.62
C VAL A 129 -20.87 -11.26 -4.38
N ASN A 130 -20.29 -10.99 -3.19
CA ASN A 130 -20.81 -11.45 -1.91
C ASN A 130 -20.46 -10.44 -0.82
N ARG A 131 -21.45 -10.02 -0.03
CA ARG A 131 -21.27 -9.02 1.07
C ARG A 131 -20.24 -9.41 2.11
N LYS A 132 -19.99 -10.68 2.32
CA LYS A 132 -19.04 -11.19 3.30
C LYS A 132 -17.64 -11.44 2.71
N ARG A 133 -17.46 -11.27 1.41
CA ARG A 133 -16.22 -11.57 0.71
C ARG A 133 -15.71 -10.37 -0.10
N GLU A 134 -14.44 -10.35 -0.32
CA GLU A 134 -13.72 -9.29 -1.02
C GLU A 134 -13.68 -9.46 -2.54
N GLY A 135 -14.64 -10.23 -3.09
CA GLY A 135 -14.76 -10.46 -4.53
C GLY A 135 -15.72 -9.48 -5.19
N PHE A 136 -15.29 -8.92 -6.32
CA PHE A 136 -16.04 -7.92 -7.08
C PHE A 136 -16.13 -8.32 -8.55
N ASP A 137 -17.31 -8.18 -9.11
CA ASP A 137 -17.54 -8.33 -10.55
C ASP A 137 -17.12 -7.02 -11.24
N CYS A 138 -15.85 -6.91 -11.52
CA CYS A 138 -15.28 -5.72 -12.16
C CYS A 138 -13.98 -6.06 -12.89
N THR A 139 -13.62 -5.21 -13.86
CA THR A 139 -12.34 -5.33 -14.54
C THR A 139 -11.18 -4.93 -13.63
N THR A 140 -9.99 -5.42 -13.94
CA THR A 140 -8.76 -4.98 -13.27
C THR A 140 -8.56 -3.47 -13.40
N GLU A 141 -8.84 -2.91 -14.58
CA GLU A 141 -8.71 -1.47 -14.85
C GLU A 141 -9.61 -0.64 -13.93
N LEU A 142 -10.86 -1.05 -13.75
CA LEU A 142 -11.78 -0.37 -12.84
C LEU A 142 -11.30 -0.47 -11.39
N ALA A 143 -10.89 -1.65 -10.96
CA ALA A 143 -10.37 -1.87 -9.61
C ALA A 143 -9.16 -0.98 -9.32
N VAL A 144 -8.18 -0.95 -10.23
CA VAL A 144 -6.96 -0.16 -10.09
C VAL A 144 -7.27 1.34 -10.10
N ALA A 145 -8.12 1.81 -11.01
CA ALA A 145 -8.53 3.22 -11.10
C ALA A 145 -9.24 3.67 -9.82
N THR A 146 -10.12 2.83 -9.27
CA THR A 146 -10.83 3.11 -8.03
C THR A 146 -9.88 3.21 -6.83
N ILE A 147 -8.92 2.30 -6.73
CA ILE A 147 -7.90 2.34 -5.67
C ILE A 147 -7.07 3.62 -5.77
N LYS A 148 -6.57 3.95 -6.96
CA LYS A 148 -5.75 5.16 -7.17
C LYS A 148 -6.50 6.43 -6.81
N GLU A 149 -7.73 6.56 -7.26
CA GLU A 149 -8.56 7.73 -6.99
C GLU A 149 -8.82 7.90 -5.49
N LEU A 150 -9.26 6.85 -4.82
CA LEU A 150 -9.60 6.91 -3.40
C LEU A 150 -8.36 7.01 -2.51
N ALA A 151 -7.24 6.43 -2.92
CA ALA A 151 -6.00 6.51 -2.17
C ALA A 151 -5.43 7.92 -2.10
N GLU A 152 -5.69 8.79 -3.08
CA GLU A 152 -5.22 10.18 -3.07
C GLU A 152 -5.66 10.94 -1.81
N ALA A 153 -6.84 10.64 -1.27
CA ALA A 153 -7.34 11.25 -0.03
C ALA A 153 -6.53 10.86 1.22
N TYR A 154 -5.71 9.82 1.14
CA TYR A 154 -4.90 9.28 2.24
C TYR A 154 -3.40 9.44 2.03
N GLU A 155 -2.98 10.09 0.97
CA GLU A 155 -1.58 10.44 0.73
C GLU A 155 -1.18 11.66 1.56
N ILE A 156 0.05 11.60 2.07
CA ILE A 156 0.61 12.66 2.92
C ILE A 156 1.54 13.55 2.10
#